data_1571885a2bbf6f8c3678c21a67882e96
#
_entry.id   1571885a2bbf6f8c3678c21a67882e96
#
_cell.length_a   1.000
_cell.length_b   1.000
_cell.length_c   1.000
_cell.angle_alpha   90.00
_cell.angle_beta   90.00
_cell.angle_gamma   90.00
#
_symmetry.space_group_name_H-M   'P 1'
#
loop_
_entity.id
_entity.type
_entity.pdbx_description
1 polymer ?
#
loop_
_entity_poly.entity_id
_entity_poly.type
_entity_poly.pdbx_seq_one_letter_code
_entity_poly.pdbx_strand_id
1 'polypeptide(L)'
;MLPDPALAGPLAKILKRYPCPCIIDPVMVSTSGHSLVEDAGVKSLVEHLFPLATIVTPNLEEVYTLTNIFPETRRDYGKAARLILEMGAKSVLIKGGHAKPQKGKKATSVDFLLCQEEACLPVSFSSLRIESNNLHGTGCTLSAAIAFYMGAGLDTLQAVACAKEYLYQAIKAGKDMKIGNGHGPVNHFFQPVPTRNTFEK
;
A
#
# COMPACT_ATOMS: atom_id res chain seq x y z
N MET A 1 0.85 -7.17 -10.01
CA MET A 1 0.00 -8.35 -9.72
C MET A 1 0.76 -9.60 -10.14
N LEU A 2 0.81 -10.63 -9.31
CA LEU A 2 1.45 -11.91 -9.61
C LEU A 2 0.34 -12.90 -10.06
N PRO A 3 0.19 -13.12 -11.37
CA PRO A 3 -0.97 -13.87 -11.87
C PRO A 3 -0.88 -15.39 -11.62
N ASP A 4 0.34 -15.91 -11.42
CA ASP A 4 0.58 -17.33 -11.20
C ASP A 4 1.31 -17.55 -9.86
N PRO A 5 0.72 -18.32 -8.93
CA PRO A 5 1.35 -18.68 -7.67
C PRO A 5 2.75 -19.30 -7.80
N ALA A 6 3.00 -20.03 -8.89
CA ALA A 6 4.28 -20.67 -9.14
C ALA A 6 5.44 -19.68 -9.35
N LEU A 7 5.13 -18.43 -9.69
CA LEU A 7 6.15 -17.38 -9.90
C LEU A 7 6.71 -16.80 -8.60
N ALA A 8 6.03 -16.96 -7.46
CA ALA A 8 6.48 -16.37 -6.18
C ALA A 8 7.83 -16.92 -5.73
N GLY A 9 8.04 -18.23 -5.81
CA GLY A 9 9.29 -18.87 -5.44
C GLY A 9 10.50 -18.43 -6.30
N PRO A 10 10.42 -18.49 -7.64
CA PRO A 10 11.45 -17.96 -8.53
C PRO A 10 11.77 -16.48 -8.29
N LEU A 11 10.73 -15.63 -8.12
CA LEU A 11 10.89 -14.21 -7.81
C LEU A 11 11.63 -14.00 -6.48
N ALA A 12 11.24 -14.74 -5.44
CA ALA A 12 11.92 -14.69 -4.15
C ALA A 12 13.42 -15.02 -4.25
N LYS A 13 13.81 -15.99 -5.09
CA LYS A 13 15.22 -16.32 -5.33
C LYS A 13 15.98 -15.16 -5.98
N ILE A 14 15.35 -14.43 -6.89
CA ILE A 14 15.93 -13.24 -7.52
C ILE A 14 16.09 -12.12 -6.50
N LEU A 15 15.02 -11.80 -5.75
CA LEU A 15 15.03 -10.72 -4.75
C LEU A 15 16.09 -10.93 -3.66
N LYS A 16 16.35 -12.19 -3.26
CA LYS A 16 17.43 -12.52 -2.31
C LYS A 16 18.82 -12.20 -2.84
N ARG A 17 19.04 -12.20 -4.16
CA ARG A 17 20.33 -11.87 -4.78
C ARG A 17 20.59 -10.36 -4.85
N TYR A 18 19.53 -9.57 -4.88
CA TYR A 18 19.58 -8.12 -5.04
C TYR A 18 18.88 -7.46 -3.84
N PRO A 19 19.57 -7.33 -2.69
CA PRO A 19 18.99 -6.76 -1.48
C PRO A 19 18.65 -5.29 -1.71
N CYS A 20 17.36 -5.00 -1.82
CA CYS A 20 16.80 -3.66 -1.93
C CYS A 20 15.49 -3.61 -1.13
N PRO A 21 14.99 -2.41 -0.77
CA PRO A 21 13.67 -2.28 -0.19
C PRO A 21 12.62 -2.91 -1.09
N CYS A 22 11.86 -3.86 -0.54
CA CYS A 22 10.82 -4.58 -1.27
C CYS A 22 9.45 -4.17 -0.72
N ILE A 23 8.64 -3.55 -1.56
CA ILE A 23 7.29 -3.14 -1.23
C ILE A 23 6.32 -4.12 -1.90
N ILE A 24 5.46 -4.76 -1.08
CA ILE A 24 4.47 -5.72 -1.56
C ILE A 24 3.08 -5.16 -1.35
N ASP A 25 2.40 -4.86 -2.45
CA ASP A 25 0.97 -4.56 -2.45
C ASP A 25 0.22 -5.86 -2.76
N PRO A 26 -0.43 -6.50 -1.76
CA PRO A 26 -1.01 -7.82 -1.90
C PRO A 26 -2.38 -7.76 -2.59
N VAL A 27 -2.41 -7.32 -3.85
CA VAL A 27 -3.64 -7.15 -4.62
C VAL A 27 -4.33 -8.50 -4.83
N MET A 28 -5.42 -8.73 -4.09
CA MET A 28 -6.19 -9.99 -4.13
C MET A 28 -7.53 -9.84 -4.82
N VAL A 29 -8.09 -8.61 -4.83
CA VAL A 29 -9.40 -8.32 -5.41
C VAL A 29 -9.28 -7.12 -6.35
N SER A 30 -9.93 -7.19 -7.50
CA SER A 30 -10.03 -6.06 -8.41
C SER A 30 -10.92 -4.96 -7.83
N THR A 31 -10.78 -3.73 -8.32
CA THR A 31 -11.70 -2.62 -8.00
C THR A 31 -13.16 -2.92 -8.37
N SER A 32 -13.39 -3.90 -9.26
CA SER A 32 -14.72 -4.41 -9.64
C SER A 32 -15.22 -5.56 -8.77
N GLY A 33 -14.49 -5.95 -7.71
CA GLY A 33 -14.90 -6.98 -6.76
C GLY A 33 -14.63 -8.44 -7.19
N HIS A 34 -13.94 -8.65 -8.32
CA HIS A 34 -13.56 -10.01 -8.74
C HIS A 34 -12.31 -10.45 -7.98
N SER A 35 -12.33 -11.68 -7.45
CA SER A 35 -11.12 -12.29 -6.90
C SER A 35 -10.08 -12.43 -8.02
N LEU A 36 -8.90 -11.89 -7.80
CA LEU A 36 -7.76 -11.94 -8.72
C LEU A 36 -6.77 -13.04 -8.37
N VAL A 37 -6.89 -13.60 -7.16
CA VAL A 37 -5.94 -14.58 -6.62
C VAL A 37 -6.74 -15.65 -5.89
N GLU A 38 -6.46 -16.92 -6.20
CA GLU A 38 -7.00 -18.06 -5.48
C GLU A 38 -6.24 -18.26 -4.15
N ASP A 39 -6.77 -19.05 -3.21
CA ASP A 39 -6.16 -19.33 -1.90
C ASP A 39 -4.71 -19.82 -2.02
N ALA A 40 -4.42 -20.62 -3.04
CA ALA A 40 -3.06 -21.08 -3.32
C ALA A 40 -2.09 -19.93 -3.64
N GLY A 41 -2.59 -18.89 -4.30
CA GLY A 41 -1.81 -17.69 -4.62
C GLY A 41 -1.52 -16.85 -3.39
N VAL A 42 -2.52 -16.66 -2.52
CA VAL A 42 -2.35 -15.96 -1.25
C VAL A 42 -1.31 -16.69 -0.39
N LYS A 43 -1.42 -18.01 -0.27
CA LYS A 43 -0.46 -18.84 0.48
C LYS A 43 0.96 -18.71 -0.08
N SER A 44 1.11 -18.81 -1.40
CA SER A 44 2.42 -18.67 -2.08
C SER A 44 3.04 -17.29 -1.88
N LEU A 45 2.22 -16.22 -1.92
CA LEU A 45 2.64 -14.85 -1.64
C LEU A 45 3.18 -14.71 -0.21
N VAL A 46 2.42 -15.20 0.77
CA VAL A 46 2.79 -15.16 2.19
C VAL A 46 4.05 -15.96 2.46
N GLU A 47 4.13 -17.19 1.94
CA GLU A 47 5.26 -18.10 2.22
C GLU A 47 6.58 -17.62 1.58
N HIS A 48 6.53 -17.08 0.36
CA HIS A 48 7.75 -16.80 -0.39
C HIS A 48 8.15 -15.32 -0.40
N LEU A 49 7.18 -14.40 -0.37
CA LEU A 49 7.46 -12.98 -0.60
C LEU A 49 7.36 -12.12 0.67
N PHE A 50 6.43 -12.41 1.59
CA PHE A 50 6.31 -11.62 2.82
C PHE A 50 7.60 -11.62 3.65
N PRO A 51 8.37 -12.73 3.79
CA PRO A 51 9.64 -12.69 4.50
C PRO A 51 10.73 -11.80 3.86
N LEU A 52 10.52 -11.36 2.61
CA LEU A 52 11.40 -10.43 1.91
C LEU A 52 10.86 -9.00 1.91
N ALA A 53 9.62 -8.81 2.35
CA ALA A 53 8.96 -7.50 2.32
C ALA A 53 9.57 -6.56 3.36
N THR A 54 10.03 -5.41 2.90
CA THR A 54 10.32 -4.28 3.78
C THR A 54 9.01 -3.69 4.31
N ILE A 55 7.99 -3.61 3.44
CA ILE A 55 6.65 -3.20 3.83
C ILE A 55 5.60 -3.91 2.97
N VAL A 56 4.51 -4.35 3.62
CA VAL A 56 3.29 -4.87 2.96
C VAL A 56 2.19 -3.82 3.10
N THR A 57 1.43 -3.56 2.02
CA THR A 57 0.43 -2.47 1.98
C THR A 57 -1.00 -2.95 1.73
N PRO A 58 -1.59 -3.80 2.59
CA PRO A 58 -2.93 -4.33 2.38
C PRO A 58 -4.02 -3.29 2.61
N ASN A 59 -5.12 -3.36 1.85
CA ASN A 59 -6.38 -2.71 2.17
C ASN A 59 -7.17 -3.55 3.18
N LEU A 60 -8.36 -3.08 3.64
CA LEU A 60 -9.15 -3.76 4.68
C LEU A 60 -9.64 -5.15 4.26
N GLU A 61 -10.01 -5.34 3.00
CA GLU A 61 -10.45 -6.63 2.46
C GLU A 61 -9.28 -7.62 2.39
N GLU A 62 -8.12 -7.15 1.97
CA GLU A 62 -6.87 -7.93 1.96
C GLU A 62 -6.44 -8.29 3.38
N VAL A 63 -6.57 -7.37 4.35
CA VAL A 63 -6.34 -7.66 5.77
C VAL A 63 -7.27 -8.77 6.25
N TYR A 64 -8.57 -8.71 5.92
CA TYR A 64 -9.52 -9.75 6.28
C TYR A 64 -9.13 -11.10 5.67
N THR A 65 -8.77 -11.14 4.40
CA THR A 65 -8.32 -12.37 3.73
C THR A 65 -7.08 -12.97 4.39
N LEU A 66 -6.11 -12.12 4.80
CA LEU A 66 -4.87 -12.57 5.42
C LEU A 66 -5.03 -13.01 6.88
N THR A 67 -5.91 -12.35 7.65
CA THR A 67 -5.92 -12.47 9.13
C THR A 67 -7.25 -12.92 9.70
N ASN A 68 -8.30 -12.98 8.88
CA ASN A 68 -9.69 -13.17 9.30
C ASN A 68 -10.19 -12.09 10.29
N ILE A 69 -9.55 -10.90 10.29
CA ILE A 69 -9.94 -9.74 11.10
C ILE A 69 -10.28 -8.59 10.15
N PHE A 70 -11.52 -8.06 10.26
CA PHE A 70 -11.90 -6.80 9.61
C PHE A 70 -11.71 -5.66 10.63
N PRO A 71 -10.67 -4.80 10.49
CA PRO A 71 -10.35 -3.83 11.52
C PRO A 71 -11.37 -2.69 11.58
N GLU A 72 -12.00 -2.50 12.74
CA GLU A 72 -12.92 -1.38 13.01
C GLU A 72 -12.35 -0.45 14.08
N THR A 73 -11.63 -1.00 15.06
CA THR A 73 -11.01 -0.24 16.15
C THR A 73 -9.49 -0.21 16.03
N ARG A 74 -8.83 0.79 16.66
CA ARG A 74 -7.36 0.84 16.73
C ARG A 74 -6.75 -0.46 17.27
N ARG A 75 -7.45 -1.14 18.18
CA ARG A 75 -7.03 -2.44 18.73
C ARG A 75 -7.03 -3.52 17.65
N ASP A 76 -8.05 -3.53 16.79
CA ASP A 76 -8.16 -4.53 15.71
C ASP A 76 -7.09 -4.29 14.64
N TYR A 77 -6.85 -3.02 14.27
CA TYR A 77 -5.71 -2.67 13.41
C TYR A 77 -4.38 -3.19 13.99
N GLY A 78 -4.15 -2.97 15.30
CA GLY A 78 -2.93 -3.47 15.94
C GLY A 78 -2.82 -4.99 15.99
N LYS A 79 -3.93 -5.71 16.14
CA LYS A 79 -3.96 -7.18 16.11
C LYS A 79 -3.69 -7.69 14.69
N ALA A 80 -4.42 -7.21 13.72
CA ALA A 80 -4.27 -7.60 12.33
C ALA A 80 -2.85 -7.31 11.81
N ALA A 81 -2.32 -6.13 12.14
CA ALA A 81 -0.95 -5.77 11.76
C ALA A 81 0.09 -6.74 12.33
N ARG A 82 -0.03 -7.12 13.61
CA ARG A 82 0.88 -8.10 14.22
C ARG A 82 0.83 -9.44 13.53
N LEU A 83 -0.35 -9.97 13.22
CA LEU A 83 -0.47 -11.22 12.46
C LEU A 83 0.23 -11.15 11.11
N ILE A 84 0.13 -10.02 10.40
CA ILE A 84 0.83 -9.85 9.12
C ILE A 84 2.35 -9.77 9.32
N LEU A 85 2.83 -9.12 10.40
CA LEU A 85 4.26 -9.13 10.75
C LEU A 85 4.76 -10.54 11.09
N GLU A 86 3.97 -11.36 11.77
CA GLU A 86 4.26 -12.77 12.07
C GLU A 86 4.39 -13.62 10.78
N MET A 87 3.78 -13.20 9.67
CA MET A 87 3.97 -13.81 8.35
C MET A 87 5.34 -13.45 7.71
N GLY A 88 6.17 -12.65 8.39
CA GLY A 88 7.56 -12.37 8.03
C GLY A 88 7.85 -10.98 7.48
N ALA A 89 6.85 -10.14 7.25
CA ALA A 89 7.07 -8.77 6.78
C ALA A 89 7.74 -7.90 7.86
N LYS A 90 8.66 -7.00 7.47
CA LYS A 90 9.33 -6.08 8.42
C LYS A 90 8.42 -4.94 8.88
N SER A 91 7.50 -4.51 8.05
CA SER A 91 6.47 -3.53 8.40
C SER A 91 5.20 -3.74 7.59
N VAL A 92 4.09 -3.20 8.07
CA VAL A 92 2.79 -3.26 7.42
C VAL A 92 2.10 -1.91 7.48
N LEU A 93 1.59 -1.46 6.33
CA LEU A 93 0.74 -0.28 6.19
C LEU A 93 -0.67 -0.73 5.81
N ILE A 94 -1.59 -0.80 6.78
CA ILE A 94 -3.00 -1.10 6.52
C ILE A 94 -3.67 0.16 5.96
N LYS A 95 -4.18 0.06 4.73
CA LYS A 95 -4.88 1.16 4.04
C LYS A 95 -6.33 1.21 4.50
N GLY A 96 -6.70 2.24 5.28
CA GLY A 96 -8.06 2.43 5.84
C GLY A 96 -8.98 3.35 5.03
N GLY A 97 -8.71 3.56 3.74
CA GLY A 97 -9.39 4.55 2.88
C GLY A 97 -10.92 4.43 2.74
N HIS A 98 -11.53 3.37 3.25
CA HIS A 98 -12.97 3.09 3.17
C HIS A 98 -13.70 3.22 4.52
N ALA A 99 -13.09 3.86 5.54
CA ALA A 99 -13.78 4.11 6.80
C ALA A 99 -15.04 4.94 6.57
N LYS A 100 -16.19 4.45 7.09
CA LYS A 100 -17.48 5.14 6.95
C LYS A 100 -17.41 6.50 7.65
N PRO A 101 -17.83 7.60 7.01
CA PRO A 101 -17.82 8.90 7.63
C PRO A 101 -18.76 8.93 8.84
N GLN A 102 -18.27 9.46 9.96
CA GLN A 102 -19.12 9.73 11.11
C GLN A 102 -20.04 10.92 10.81
N LYS A 103 -21.33 10.81 11.21
CA LYS A 103 -22.35 11.84 10.98
C LYS A 103 -21.84 13.21 11.44
N GLY A 104 -21.81 14.19 10.53
CA GLY A 104 -21.40 15.58 10.84
C GLY A 104 -19.89 15.86 10.81
N LYS A 105 -19.01 14.86 10.51
CA LYS A 105 -17.57 15.09 10.33
C LYS A 105 -17.18 14.90 8.86
N LYS A 106 -16.20 15.69 8.39
CA LYS A 106 -15.60 15.47 7.08
C LYS A 106 -14.99 14.06 7.06
N ALA A 107 -15.26 13.32 6.00
CA ALA A 107 -14.70 11.98 5.82
C ALA A 107 -13.17 12.06 5.80
N THR A 108 -12.52 11.23 6.59
CA THR A 108 -11.07 11.08 6.62
C THR A 108 -10.67 9.68 6.18
N SER A 109 -9.54 9.58 5.49
CA SER A 109 -8.85 8.31 5.26
C SER A 109 -7.78 8.18 6.33
N VAL A 110 -7.73 7.03 7.01
CA VAL A 110 -6.72 6.76 8.05
C VAL A 110 -6.02 5.47 7.70
N ASP A 111 -4.70 5.55 7.48
CA ASP A 111 -3.87 4.37 7.29
C ASP A 111 -3.05 4.12 8.55
N PHE A 112 -2.77 2.86 8.84
CA PHE A 112 -2.12 2.42 10.07
C PHE A 112 -0.81 1.70 9.74
N LEU A 113 0.32 2.26 10.19
CA LEU A 113 1.65 1.68 10.05
C LEU A 113 2.08 1.02 11.36
N LEU A 114 2.59 -0.21 11.25
CA LEU A 114 3.28 -0.91 12.32
C LEU A 114 4.56 -1.54 11.75
N CYS A 115 5.68 -1.40 12.46
CA CYS A 115 6.95 -2.05 12.13
C CYS A 115 7.25 -3.15 13.14
N GLN A 116 8.09 -4.11 12.74
CA GLN A 116 8.52 -5.22 13.59
C GLN A 116 9.50 -4.76 14.68
N GLU A 117 10.26 -3.68 14.42
CA GLU A 117 11.20 -3.12 15.40
C GLU A 117 10.45 -2.54 16.61
N GLU A 118 10.87 -2.92 17.82
CA GLU A 118 10.23 -2.50 19.08
C GLU A 118 10.22 -0.96 19.28
N ALA A 119 11.17 -0.26 18.69
CA ALA A 119 11.23 1.21 18.73
C ALA A 119 10.17 1.89 17.84
N CYS A 120 9.53 1.16 16.92
CA CYS A 120 8.51 1.69 16.04
C CYS A 120 7.13 1.64 16.70
N LEU A 121 6.72 2.73 17.31
CA LEU A 121 5.35 2.86 17.81
C LEU A 121 4.35 2.85 16.65
N PRO A 122 3.13 2.30 16.86
CA PRO A 122 2.09 2.32 15.84
C PRO A 122 1.72 3.75 15.43
N VAL A 123 1.86 4.07 14.14
CA VAL A 123 1.58 5.40 13.58
C VAL A 123 0.32 5.37 12.73
N SER A 124 -0.52 6.39 12.90
CA SER A 124 -1.70 6.59 12.05
C SER A 124 -1.51 7.82 11.17
N PHE A 125 -1.68 7.64 9.86
CA PHE A 125 -1.67 8.72 8.88
C PHE A 125 -3.11 9.09 8.52
N SER A 126 -3.52 10.30 8.84
CA SER A 126 -4.87 10.80 8.54
C SER A 126 -4.82 11.87 7.48
N SER A 127 -5.69 11.79 6.49
CA SER A 127 -5.91 12.83 5.47
C SER A 127 -7.39 13.04 5.21
N LEU A 128 -7.77 14.24 4.77
CA LEU A 128 -9.14 14.50 4.33
C LEU A 128 -9.43 13.66 3.09
N ARG A 129 -10.59 13.01 3.09
CA ARG A 129 -11.03 12.27 1.90
C ARG A 129 -11.43 13.25 0.81
N ILE A 130 -10.87 13.05 -0.38
CA ILE A 130 -11.23 13.78 -1.58
C ILE A 130 -12.30 12.96 -2.32
N GLU A 131 -13.46 13.55 -2.54
CA GLU A 131 -14.49 12.96 -3.38
C GLU A 131 -14.09 13.08 -4.84
N SER A 132 -13.94 11.95 -5.52
CA SER A 132 -13.54 11.88 -6.92
C SER A 132 -13.94 10.54 -7.52
N ASN A 133 -14.26 10.53 -8.81
CA ASN A 133 -14.38 9.30 -9.60
C ASN A 133 -13.01 8.85 -10.16
N ASN A 134 -11.96 9.67 -10.02
CA ASN A 134 -10.63 9.42 -10.56
C ASN A 134 -9.70 8.86 -9.47
N LEU A 135 -10.03 7.67 -8.96
CA LEU A 135 -9.29 6.98 -7.91
C LEU A 135 -8.61 5.70 -8.41
N HIS A 136 -8.69 5.42 -9.71
CA HIS A 136 -8.04 4.23 -10.27
C HIS A 136 -6.52 4.34 -10.12
N GLY A 137 -5.91 3.27 -9.63
CA GLY A 137 -4.46 3.18 -9.43
C GLY A 137 -3.92 3.82 -8.14
N THR A 138 -4.76 4.27 -7.21
CA THR A 138 -4.30 4.86 -5.93
C THR A 138 -3.43 3.90 -5.11
N GLY A 139 -3.78 2.61 -5.02
CA GLY A 139 -2.97 1.59 -4.33
C GLY A 139 -1.60 1.43 -4.96
N CYS A 140 -1.57 1.20 -6.28
CA CYS A 140 -0.33 1.05 -7.04
C CYS A 140 0.54 2.31 -6.96
N THR A 141 -0.07 3.50 -6.99
CA THR A 141 0.65 4.78 -6.85
C THR A 141 1.29 4.90 -5.47
N LEU A 142 0.55 4.52 -4.41
CA LEU A 142 1.08 4.57 -3.05
C LEU A 142 2.29 3.64 -2.89
N SER A 143 2.15 2.37 -3.28
CA SER A 143 3.23 1.39 -3.16
C SER A 143 4.46 1.75 -4.00
N ALA A 144 4.26 2.26 -5.22
CA ALA A 144 5.35 2.73 -6.07
C ALA A 144 6.05 3.97 -5.49
N ALA A 145 5.30 4.92 -4.94
CA ALA A 145 5.87 6.11 -4.29
C ALA A 145 6.67 5.73 -3.03
N ILE A 146 6.16 4.80 -2.20
CA ILE A 146 6.92 4.29 -1.05
C ILE A 146 8.25 3.67 -1.53
N ALA A 147 8.21 2.83 -2.59
CA ALA A 147 9.40 2.22 -3.15
C ALA A 147 10.42 3.27 -3.62
N PHE A 148 9.94 4.32 -4.29
CA PHE A 148 10.79 5.43 -4.73
C PHE A 148 11.47 6.14 -3.55
N TYR A 149 10.71 6.53 -2.53
CA TYR A 149 11.26 7.26 -1.39
C TYR A 149 12.22 6.40 -0.55
N MET A 150 11.92 5.11 -0.37
CA MET A 150 12.87 4.19 0.28
C MET A 150 14.13 3.98 -0.56
N GLY A 151 14.01 3.86 -1.87
CA GLY A 151 15.14 3.82 -2.80
C GLY A 151 16.00 5.09 -2.79
N ALA A 152 15.39 6.25 -2.47
CA ALA A 152 16.07 7.52 -2.26
C ALA A 152 16.72 7.65 -0.87
N GLY A 153 16.63 6.62 -0.01
CA GLY A 153 17.30 6.56 1.29
C GLY A 153 16.46 7.02 2.49
N LEU A 154 15.17 7.29 2.33
CA LEU A 154 14.29 7.60 3.45
C LEU A 154 13.96 6.33 4.25
N ASP A 155 13.80 6.48 5.56
CA ASP A 155 13.27 5.40 6.41
C ASP A 155 11.80 5.09 6.10
N THR A 156 11.28 4.00 6.67
CA THR A 156 9.91 3.52 6.39
C THR A 156 8.85 4.58 6.74
N LEU A 157 9.00 5.26 7.89
CA LEU A 157 8.02 6.25 8.35
C LEU A 157 8.00 7.48 7.42
N GLN A 158 9.19 7.99 7.09
CA GLN A 158 9.36 9.13 6.20
C GLN A 158 8.87 8.80 4.78
N ALA A 159 9.23 7.62 4.25
CA ALA A 159 8.83 7.18 2.91
C ALA A 159 7.29 7.07 2.80
N VAL A 160 6.63 6.50 3.82
CA VAL A 160 5.16 6.42 3.86
C VAL A 160 4.54 7.81 3.94
N ALA A 161 5.06 8.70 4.78
CA ALA A 161 4.57 10.08 4.91
C ALA A 161 4.65 10.83 3.57
N CYS A 162 5.81 10.81 2.91
CA CYS A 162 6.02 11.45 1.60
C CYS A 162 5.13 10.83 0.50
N ALA A 163 5.02 9.50 0.48
CA ALA A 163 4.18 8.81 -0.51
C ALA A 163 2.68 9.14 -0.34
N LYS A 164 2.20 9.26 0.89
CA LYS A 164 0.82 9.68 1.16
C LYS A 164 0.56 11.12 0.75
N GLU A 165 1.48 12.03 1.00
CA GLU A 165 1.36 13.41 0.54
C GLU A 165 1.35 13.48 -0.99
N TYR A 166 2.27 12.78 -1.66
CA TYR A 166 2.28 12.67 -3.12
C TYR A 166 0.94 12.16 -3.66
N LEU A 167 0.43 11.06 -3.10
CA LEU A 167 -0.85 10.49 -3.51
C LEU A 167 -2.02 11.46 -3.28
N TYR A 168 -2.05 12.15 -2.13
CA TYR A 168 -3.07 13.13 -1.83
C TYR A 168 -3.11 14.26 -2.86
N GLN A 169 -1.96 14.79 -3.23
CA GLN A 169 -1.86 15.85 -4.24
C GLN A 169 -2.24 15.33 -5.64
N ALA A 170 -1.84 14.10 -6.00
CA ALA A 170 -2.22 13.48 -7.27
C ALA A 170 -3.74 13.28 -7.39
N ILE A 171 -4.42 12.84 -6.31
CA ILE A 171 -5.89 12.74 -6.26
C ILE A 171 -6.52 14.12 -6.37
N LYS A 172 -6.04 15.09 -5.59
CA LYS A 172 -6.56 16.46 -5.57
C LYS A 172 -6.49 17.12 -6.95
N ALA A 173 -5.37 16.97 -7.62
CA ALA A 173 -5.16 17.55 -8.97
C ALA A 173 -5.94 16.78 -10.06
N GLY A 174 -6.21 15.51 -9.85
CA GLY A 174 -6.94 14.66 -10.80
C GLY A 174 -8.46 14.63 -10.61
N LYS A 175 -9.00 15.17 -9.51
CA LYS A 175 -10.38 14.91 -9.07
C LYS A 175 -11.45 15.29 -10.10
N ASP A 176 -11.25 16.33 -10.87
CA ASP A 176 -12.21 16.87 -11.84
C ASP A 176 -11.83 16.54 -13.30
N MET A 177 -10.75 15.76 -13.52
CA MET A 177 -10.34 15.38 -14.87
C MET A 177 -11.37 14.45 -15.51
N LYS A 178 -11.65 14.68 -16.79
CA LYS A 178 -12.54 13.84 -17.60
C LYS A 178 -11.69 13.05 -18.59
N ILE A 179 -11.37 11.80 -18.26
CA ILE A 179 -10.60 10.90 -19.10
C ILE A 179 -11.44 9.65 -19.35
N GLY A 180 -11.97 9.52 -20.56
CA GLY A 180 -12.87 8.42 -20.94
C GLY A 180 -14.21 8.48 -20.20
N ASN A 181 -14.91 7.33 -20.17
CA ASN A 181 -16.27 7.20 -19.62
C ASN A 181 -16.35 6.36 -18.34
N GLY A 182 -15.22 5.89 -17.82
CA GLY A 182 -15.15 5.06 -16.60
C GLY A 182 -14.52 5.81 -15.41
N HIS A 183 -14.06 5.03 -14.42
CA HIS A 183 -13.26 5.55 -13.32
C HIS A 183 -11.90 6.01 -13.84
N GLY A 184 -11.63 7.32 -13.76
CA GLY A 184 -10.38 7.91 -14.22
C GLY A 184 -9.21 7.66 -13.26
N PRO A 185 -7.96 7.86 -13.76
CA PRO A 185 -6.76 7.76 -12.96
C PRO A 185 -6.51 9.01 -12.12
N VAL A 186 -5.64 8.90 -11.13
CA VAL A 186 -5.06 10.06 -10.45
C VAL A 186 -4.14 10.84 -11.40
N ASN A 187 -3.90 12.12 -11.14
CA ASN A 187 -2.99 12.93 -11.94
C ASN A 187 -1.56 12.84 -11.43
N HIS A 188 -0.74 11.96 -12.01
CA HIS A 188 0.67 11.80 -11.65
C HIS A 188 1.54 13.01 -12.06
N PHE A 189 1.07 13.84 -12.99
CA PHE A 189 1.79 14.99 -13.52
C PHE A 189 1.38 16.32 -12.88
N PHE A 190 0.87 16.28 -11.65
CA PHE A 190 0.41 17.49 -10.96
C PHE A 190 1.54 18.48 -10.65
N GLN A 191 2.76 17.99 -10.48
CA GLN A 191 3.94 18.80 -10.22
C GLN A 191 5.18 18.13 -10.83
N PRO A 192 5.37 18.22 -12.17
CA PRO A 192 6.53 17.61 -12.81
C PRO A 192 7.80 18.31 -12.33
N VAL A 193 8.76 17.54 -11.84
CA VAL A 193 10.11 18.02 -11.52
C VAL A 193 11.09 17.43 -12.53
N PRO A 194 12.15 18.16 -12.93
CA PRO A 194 13.19 17.59 -13.78
C PRO A 194 13.79 16.34 -13.14
N THR A 195 14.02 15.32 -13.95
CA THR A 195 14.72 14.11 -13.49
C THR A 195 16.13 14.50 -13.06
N ARG A 196 16.46 14.32 -11.81
CA ARG A 196 17.85 14.46 -11.36
C ARG A 196 18.63 13.27 -11.88
N ASN A 197 19.78 13.52 -12.53
CA ASN A 197 20.73 12.48 -12.89
C ASN A 197 21.34 11.94 -11.58
N THR A 198 20.74 10.90 -11.02
CA THR A 198 21.24 10.23 -9.80
C THR A 198 22.43 9.30 -10.09
N PHE A 199 22.88 9.22 -11.34
CA PHE A 199 23.99 8.38 -11.80
C PHE A 199 25.31 9.14 -12.00
N GLU A 200 25.34 10.43 -11.78
CA GLU A 200 26.62 11.15 -11.67
C GLU A 200 27.16 10.99 -10.24
N LYS A 201 28.08 10.03 -10.08
CA LYS A 201 29.02 9.94 -8.97
C LYS A 201 30.35 10.51 -9.41
#